data_bf2e1db42c9e4335f2b19016a2395a00
#
_entry.id   bf2e1db42c9e4335f2b19016a2395a00
#
_cell.length_a   1.000
_cell.length_b   1.000
_cell.length_c   1.000
_cell.angle_alpha   90.00
_cell.angle_beta   90.00
_cell.angle_gamma   90.00
#
_symmetry.space_group_name_H-M   'P 1'
#
loop_
_entity.id
_entity.type
_entity.pdbx_description
1 polymer ?
#
loop_
_entity_poly.entity_id
_entity_poly.type
_entity_poly.pdbx_seq_one_letter_code
_entity_poly.pdbx_strand_id
1 'polypeptide(L)'
;MTTNARCAASVALLFSMFSLLLFIAGCGGEKKMEPVKPGEMDTYRDPGFGYSIQYPRGWMTNAEVGRAGFYSAQEVDKKFLDPTGQFPDGVMIGVTVIRSSNPDTAKKIIDDMIKSGFTVTRPETLSVGGRPGTRYGYTGLYTKTVKETGQHIYVPFDTVLYDIRCAGFGGYFDAYREVFDASFATFQLPKAAVPGKDPTLPSESLTEANGKAFSLQYPDNFNGISVPKGTNDEVMELRGVRQDCSIRVDVFGAKGLTVEKVFDQNKGKYKATATARTTVSGLPAMSLTYAATPNVERRFYFIVKNDKVFRVTMDWYRPQREEYLTAYDRTINSLKIK
;
A
#
# COMPACT_ATOMS: atom_id res chain seq x y z
N MET A 1 -48.71 -63.93 35.85
CA MET A 1 -47.94 -62.70 36.16
C MET A 1 -46.60 -62.75 35.45
N THR A 2 -46.60 -62.53 34.16
CA THR A 2 -45.36 -62.43 33.33
C THR A 2 -45.65 -61.72 32.02
N THR A 3 -45.78 -60.40 32.00
CA THR A 3 -45.92 -59.67 30.75
C THR A 3 -45.48 -58.19 30.84
N ASN A 4 -44.42 -57.87 31.57
CA ASN A 4 -43.94 -56.45 31.57
C ASN A 4 -42.40 -56.25 31.39
N ALA A 5 -41.67 -57.30 31.02
CA ALA A 5 -40.15 -57.16 30.92
C ALA A 5 -39.59 -57.02 29.48
N ARG A 6 -40.49 -57.07 28.44
CA ARG A 6 -40.01 -57.05 27.04
C ARG A 6 -40.15 -55.71 26.32
N CYS A 7 -40.85 -54.69 26.86
CA CYS A 7 -40.97 -53.38 26.25
C CYS A 7 -39.85 -52.37 26.64
N ALA A 8 -39.15 -52.58 27.76
CA ALA A 8 -38.16 -51.65 28.21
C ALA A 8 -36.81 -51.79 27.46
N ALA A 9 -36.50 -52.98 26.92
CA ALA A 9 -35.22 -53.22 26.22
C ALA A 9 -35.21 -52.66 24.79
N SER A 10 -36.34 -52.55 24.11
CA SER A 10 -36.40 -52.03 22.73
C SER A 10 -36.34 -50.50 22.65
N VAL A 11 -36.78 -49.80 23.69
CA VAL A 11 -36.72 -48.31 23.72
C VAL A 11 -35.31 -47.85 24.05
N ALA A 12 -34.55 -48.58 24.88
CA ALA A 12 -33.16 -48.23 25.20
C ALA A 12 -32.24 -48.42 24.01
N LEU A 13 -32.49 -49.38 23.11
CA LEU A 13 -31.64 -49.62 21.92
C LEU A 13 -31.86 -48.54 20.84
N LEU A 14 -33.08 -48.00 20.69
CA LEU A 14 -33.39 -46.94 19.75
C LEU A 14 -32.82 -45.58 20.20
N PHE A 15 -32.76 -45.32 21.51
CA PHE A 15 -32.13 -44.08 22.02
C PHE A 15 -30.62 -44.10 21.92
N SER A 16 -29.98 -45.27 22.05
CA SER A 16 -28.52 -45.42 21.89
C SER A 16 -28.09 -45.28 20.44
N MET A 17 -28.88 -45.73 19.45
CA MET A 17 -28.57 -45.54 18.02
C MET A 17 -28.81 -44.13 17.54
N PHE A 18 -29.74 -43.37 18.14
CA PHE A 18 -29.99 -41.98 17.78
C PHE A 18 -28.92 -41.03 18.37
N SER A 19 -28.34 -41.34 19.53
CA SER A 19 -27.25 -40.59 20.13
C SER A 19 -25.92 -40.78 19.39
N LEU A 20 -25.71 -41.92 18.71
CA LEU A 20 -24.50 -42.19 17.94
C LEU A 20 -24.50 -41.49 16.57
N LEU A 21 -25.67 -41.16 16.02
CA LEU A 21 -25.79 -40.41 14.77
C LEU A 21 -25.59 -38.88 14.92
N LEU A 22 -25.68 -38.37 16.15
CA LEU A 22 -25.45 -36.92 16.42
C LEU A 22 -23.97 -36.53 16.61
N PHE A 23 -23.06 -37.49 16.75
CA PHE A 23 -21.63 -37.23 16.89
C PHE A 23 -20.82 -37.23 15.58
N ILE A 24 -21.46 -37.56 14.44
CA ILE A 24 -20.79 -37.58 13.13
C ILE A 24 -20.95 -36.23 12.35
N ALA A 25 -21.78 -35.30 12.86
CA ALA A 25 -22.03 -34.02 12.20
C ALA A 25 -21.14 -32.87 12.67
N GLY A 26 -19.98 -33.14 13.31
CA GLY A 26 -19.15 -32.14 13.95
C GLY A 26 -17.70 -32.03 13.46
N CYS A 27 -17.34 -32.65 12.36
CA CYS A 27 -16.08 -32.34 11.67
C CYS A 27 -16.39 -31.50 10.43
N GLY A 28 -16.56 -30.20 10.62
CA GLY A 28 -16.44 -29.22 9.57
C GLY A 28 -14.98 -29.16 9.12
N GLY A 29 -14.51 -30.20 8.45
CA GLY A 29 -13.21 -30.17 7.76
C GLY A 29 -13.26 -29.04 6.74
N GLU A 30 -12.31 -28.13 6.77
CA GLU A 30 -12.10 -27.15 5.70
C GLU A 30 -12.19 -27.91 4.37
N LYS A 31 -13.11 -27.50 3.51
CA LYS A 31 -13.29 -28.12 2.19
C LYS A 31 -11.98 -28.00 1.44
N LYS A 32 -11.25 -29.12 1.30
CA LYS A 32 -9.97 -29.13 0.59
C LYS A 32 -10.24 -28.69 -0.85
N MET A 33 -9.65 -27.57 -1.22
CA MET A 33 -9.76 -27.06 -2.58
C MET A 33 -8.86 -27.86 -3.53
N GLU A 34 -9.31 -28.05 -4.76
CA GLU A 34 -8.49 -28.66 -5.79
C GLU A 34 -7.32 -27.74 -6.17
N PRO A 35 -6.11 -28.31 -6.41
CA PRO A 35 -4.97 -27.51 -6.85
C PRO A 35 -5.23 -26.77 -8.17
N VAL A 36 -4.92 -25.50 -8.18
CA VAL A 36 -5.01 -24.65 -9.38
C VAL A 36 -3.68 -24.68 -10.11
N LYS A 37 -3.72 -25.00 -11.40
CA LYS A 37 -2.52 -25.00 -12.27
C LYS A 37 -2.25 -23.61 -12.81
N PRO A 38 -0.97 -23.25 -13.00
CA PRO A 38 -0.62 -22.03 -13.73
C PRO A 38 -1.19 -22.09 -15.16
N GLY A 39 -1.87 -21.01 -15.57
CA GLY A 39 -2.34 -20.81 -16.93
C GLY A 39 -1.41 -19.90 -17.72
N GLU A 40 -1.97 -19.17 -18.68
CA GLU A 40 -1.23 -18.10 -19.36
C GLU A 40 -0.87 -16.99 -18.38
N MET A 41 0.30 -16.41 -18.58
CA MET A 41 0.87 -15.40 -17.71
C MET A 41 1.07 -14.08 -18.45
N ASP A 42 0.73 -12.98 -17.82
CA ASP A 42 1.07 -11.62 -18.26
C ASP A 42 2.30 -11.12 -17.49
N THR A 43 3.05 -10.19 -18.09
CA THR A 43 4.26 -9.65 -17.47
C THR A 43 4.00 -8.24 -16.97
N TYR A 44 4.25 -8.00 -15.70
CA TYR A 44 4.38 -6.67 -15.12
C TYR A 44 5.86 -6.27 -15.06
N ARG A 45 6.14 -5.00 -15.38
CA ARG A 45 7.45 -4.37 -15.17
C ARG A 45 7.24 -3.06 -14.43
N ASP A 46 7.92 -2.92 -13.30
CA ASP A 46 7.87 -1.67 -12.53
C ASP A 46 8.62 -0.56 -13.26
N PRO A 47 7.98 0.60 -13.52
CA PRO A 47 8.60 1.68 -14.30
C PRO A 47 9.70 2.42 -13.56
N GLY A 48 9.71 2.40 -12.21
CA GLY A 48 10.69 3.11 -11.40
C GLY A 48 11.85 2.22 -10.95
N PHE A 49 11.54 1.03 -10.43
CA PHE A 49 12.54 0.11 -9.88
C PHE A 49 13.01 -0.95 -10.86
N GLY A 50 12.38 -1.06 -12.03
CA GLY A 50 12.81 -1.92 -13.13
C GLY A 50 12.70 -3.43 -12.88
N TYR A 51 12.16 -3.88 -11.75
CA TYR A 51 11.88 -5.30 -11.56
C TYR A 51 10.75 -5.76 -12.47
N SER A 52 10.69 -7.05 -12.75
CA SER A 52 9.56 -7.65 -13.44
C SER A 52 9.12 -8.95 -12.79
N ILE A 53 7.83 -9.26 -12.93
CA ILE A 53 7.22 -10.50 -12.47
C ILE A 53 6.09 -10.89 -13.43
N GLN A 54 5.89 -12.19 -13.63
CA GLN A 54 4.71 -12.68 -14.34
C GLN A 54 3.63 -13.06 -13.33
N TYR A 55 2.38 -12.83 -13.73
CA TYR A 55 1.18 -13.15 -12.97
C TYR A 55 0.11 -13.73 -13.90
N PRO A 56 -0.85 -14.53 -13.42
CA PRO A 56 -1.85 -15.16 -14.27
C PRO A 56 -2.67 -14.15 -15.06
N ARG A 57 -2.84 -14.40 -16.35
CA ARG A 57 -3.67 -13.58 -17.23
C ARG A 57 -5.10 -13.48 -16.72
N GLY A 58 -5.66 -12.28 -16.79
CA GLY A 58 -7.01 -12.00 -16.33
C GLY A 58 -7.12 -11.70 -14.83
N TRP A 59 -6.02 -11.75 -14.09
CA TRP A 59 -6.02 -11.25 -12.72
C TRP A 59 -6.12 -9.72 -12.70
N MET A 60 -6.81 -9.19 -11.69
CA MET A 60 -6.88 -7.76 -11.49
C MET A 60 -5.50 -7.23 -11.04
N THR A 61 -5.08 -6.12 -11.61
CA THR A 61 -3.81 -5.46 -11.27
C THR A 61 -4.10 -4.12 -10.60
N ASN A 62 -3.48 -3.91 -9.42
CA ASN A 62 -3.41 -2.63 -8.75
C ASN A 62 -1.94 -2.31 -8.54
N ALA A 63 -1.40 -1.36 -9.31
CA ALA A 63 0.03 -1.09 -9.31
C ALA A 63 0.33 0.40 -9.33
N GLU A 64 1.34 0.75 -8.55
CA GLU A 64 2.01 2.06 -8.52
C GLU A 64 3.53 1.82 -8.49
N VAL A 65 4.33 2.83 -8.74
CA VAL A 65 5.80 2.69 -8.72
C VAL A 65 6.28 2.14 -7.38
N GLY A 66 6.99 1.02 -7.43
CA GLY A 66 7.51 0.33 -6.24
C GLY A 66 6.49 -0.52 -5.48
N ARG A 67 5.26 -0.61 -5.98
CA ARG A 67 4.24 -1.48 -5.38
C ARG A 67 3.30 -2.02 -6.44
N ALA A 68 3.17 -3.33 -6.51
CA ALA A 68 2.21 -3.98 -7.39
C ALA A 68 1.47 -5.09 -6.64
N GLY A 69 0.16 -5.20 -6.87
CA GLY A 69 -0.70 -6.27 -6.38
C GLY A 69 -1.48 -6.88 -7.53
N PHE A 70 -1.50 -8.21 -7.57
CA PHE A 70 -2.23 -9.01 -8.56
C PHE A 70 -3.20 -9.91 -7.81
N TYR A 71 -4.48 -9.89 -8.16
CA TYR A 71 -5.57 -10.50 -7.39
C TYR A 71 -6.36 -11.44 -8.28
N SER A 72 -6.68 -12.63 -7.77
CA SER A 72 -7.29 -13.72 -8.54
C SER A 72 -8.70 -13.44 -9.06
N ALA A 73 -9.39 -12.43 -8.55
CA ALA A 73 -10.69 -12.01 -9.03
C ALA A 73 -10.91 -10.52 -8.77
N GLN A 74 -11.88 -9.94 -9.48
CA GLN A 74 -12.32 -8.57 -9.22
C GLN A 74 -12.82 -8.44 -7.77
N GLU A 75 -12.44 -7.36 -7.08
CA GLU A 75 -12.77 -7.07 -5.68
C GLU A 75 -11.99 -7.88 -4.62
N VAL A 76 -11.13 -8.84 -4.99
CA VAL A 76 -10.26 -9.52 -4.02
C VAL A 76 -9.28 -8.55 -3.36
N ASP A 77 -8.84 -7.50 -4.07
CA ASP A 77 -8.02 -6.42 -3.52
C ASP A 77 -8.70 -5.75 -2.32
N LYS A 78 -10.00 -5.43 -2.43
CA LYS A 78 -10.78 -4.83 -1.35
C LYS A 78 -10.86 -5.74 -0.13
N LYS A 79 -10.94 -7.05 -0.34
CA LYS A 79 -10.99 -8.05 0.74
C LYS A 79 -9.67 -8.14 1.50
N PHE A 80 -8.54 -7.92 0.83
CA PHE A 80 -7.22 -7.83 1.48
C PHE A 80 -6.98 -6.48 2.19
N LEU A 81 -7.72 -5.42 1.80
CA LEU A 81 -7.64 -4.10 2.42
C LEU A 81 -8.67 -3.89 3.54
N ASP A 82 -9.86 -4.47 3.37
CA ASP A 82 -10.97 -4.43 4.34
C ASP A 82 -11.69 -5.78 4.43
N PRO A 83 -11.29 -6.64 5.35
CA PRO A 83 -11.85 -7.98 5.54
C PRO A 83 -13.16 -7.99 6.31
N THR A 84 -13.68 -6.85 6.75
CA THR A 84 -14.95 -6.78 7.48
C THR A 84 -16.16 -7.05 6.57
N GLY A 85 -15.96 -7.03 5.26
CA GLY A 85 -16.90 -7.47 4.25
C GLY A 85 -17.10 -8.98 4.22
N GLN A 86 -18.13 -9.45 3.52
CA GLN A 86 -18.49 -10.85 3.37
C GLN A 86 -17.30 -11.74 2.99
N PHE A 87 -17.24 -12.96 3.53
CA PHE A 87 -16.24 -14.02 3.38
C PHE A 87 -15.09 -13.71 2.43
N PRO A 88 -13.89 -13.41 2.94
CA PRO A 88 -12.73 -13.23 2.11
C PRO A 88 -12.43 -14.53 1.39
N ASP A 89 -12.34 -14.47 0.09
CA ASP A 89 -11.98 -15.57 -0.80
C ASP A 89 -10.95 -15.06 -1.81
N GLY A 90 -10.23 -15.98 -2.43
CA GLY A 90 -9.20 -15.68 -3.42
C GLY A 90 -7.81 -15.49 -2.85
N VAL A 91 -6.91 -15.11 -3.74
CA VAL A 91 -5.48 -15.00 -3.47
C VAL A 91 -4.89 -13.75 -4.09
N MET A 92 -3.72 -13.35 -3.58
CA MET A 92 -2.93 -12.26 -4.13
C MET A 92 -1.47 -12.64 -4.32
N ILE A 93 -0.83 -12.03 -5.29
CA ILE A 93 0.62 -11.88 -5.42
C ILE A 93 0.90 -10.39 -5.30
N GLY A 94 1.86 -10.00 -4.47
CA GLY A 94 2.26 -8.60 -4.30
C GLY A 94 3.76 -8.45 -4.37
N VAL A 95 4.21 -7.31 -4.86
CA VAL A 95 5.61 -6.88 -4.77
C VAL A 95 5.62 -5.49 -4.16
N THR A 96 6.39 -5.31 -3.10
CA THR A 96 6.59 -4.00 -2.46
C THR A 96 8.09 -3.73 -2.38
N VAL A 97 8.50 -2.56 -2.83
CA VAL A 97 9.88 -2.10 -2.68
C VAL A 97 9.99 -1.30 -1.39
N ILE A 98 10.71 -1.88 -0.44
CA ILE A 98 10.96 -1.26 0.86
C ILE A 98 12.33 -0.58 0.81
N ARG A 99 12.36 0.71 1.12
CA ARG A 99 13.60 1.44 1.18
C ARG A 99 14.22 1.25 2.53
N SER A 100 15.23 0.50 2.54
CA SER A 100 16.06 0.34 3.72
C SER A 100 17.37 -0.34 3.33
N SER A 101 18.46 0.30 3.65
CA SER A 101 19.79 -0.32 3.67
C SER A 101 20.06 -1.10 4.96
N ASN A 102 19.11 -1.10 5.91
CA ASN A 102 19.26 -1.84 7.16
C ASN A 102 18.94 -3.32 6.91
N PRO A 103 19.90 -4.23 7.10
CA PRO A 103 19.72 -5.67 6.90
C PRO A 103 18.64 -6.27 7.83
N ASP A 104 18.36 -5.63 8.97
CA ASP A 104 17.38 -6.10 9.94
C ASP A 104 15.93 -5.69 9.59
N THR A 105 15.72 -4.97 8.50
CA THR A 105 14.37 -4.49 8.14
C THR A 105 13.37 -5.63 7.96
N ALA A 106 13.75 -6.68 7.23
CA ALA A 106 12.90 -7.86 7.06
C ALA A 106 12.57 -8.50 8.42
N LYS A 107 13.58 -8.67 9.28
CA LYS A 107 13.40 -9.23 10.62
C LYS A 107 12.45 -8.40 11.45
N LYS A 108 12.57 -7.07 11.42
CA LYS A 108 11.67 -6.17 12.15
C LYS A 108 10.22 -6.31 11.70
N ILE A 109 9.97 -6.40 10.39
CA ILE A 109 8.62 -6.62 9.85
C ILE A 109 8.05 -7.94 10.35
N ILE A 110 8.85 -9.01 10.32
CA ILE A 110 8.45 -10.32 10.82
C ILE A 110 8.18 -10.31 12.34
N ASP A 111 9.04 -9.66 13.12
CA ASP A 111 8.84 -9.51 14.56
C ASP A 111 7.52 -8.75 14.88
N ASP A 112 7.17 -7.75 14.09
CA ASP A 112 5.92 -7.00 14.25
C ASP A 112 4.70 -7.83 13.84
N MET A 113 4.80 -8.69 12.82
CA MET A 113 3.77 -9.68 12.49
C MET A 113 3.54 -10.67 13.64
N ILE A 114 4.60 -11.18 14.24
CA ILE A 114 4.51 -12.10 15.41
C ILE A 114 3.82 -11.41 16.58
N LYS A 115 4.19 -10.16 16.89
CA LYS A 115 3.53 -9.36 17.94
C LYS A 115 2.04 -9.11 17.65
N SER A 116 1.67 -9.06 16.37
CA SER A 116 0.28 -8.90 15.92
C SER A 116 -0.51 -10.22 15.91
N GLY A 117 0.10 -11.32 16.39
CA GLY A 117 -0.58 -12.60 16.55
C GLY A 117 -0.44 -13.57 15.38
N PHE A 118 0.41 -13.27 14.38
CA PHE A 118 0.71 -14.21 13.31
C PHE A 118 1.73 -15.26 13.78
N THR A 119 1.50 -16.50 13.37
CA THR A 119 2.51 -17.56 13.47
C THR A 119 3.38 -17.51 12.23
N VAL A 120 4.69 -17.38 12.39
CA VAL A 120 5.65 -17.29 11.29
C VAL A 120 6.59 -18.50 11.32
N THR A 121 6.89 -19.06 10.15
CA THR A 121 7.81 -20.18 10.02
C THR A 121 9.26 -19.75 10.22
N ARG A 122 10.15 -20.70 10.43
CA ARG A 122 11.60 -20.43 10.37
C ARG A 122 11.98 -19.91 8.99
N PRO A 123 12.96 -19.00 8.91
CA PRO A 123 13.44 -18.48 7.63
C PRO A 123 14.06 -19.60 6.77
N GLU A 124 13.79 -19.52 5.48
CA GLU A 124 14.36 -20.39 4.46
C GLU A 124 15.11 -19.52 3.44
N THR A 125 16.36 -19.88 3.15
CA THR A 125 17.15 -19.18 2.12
C THR A 125 16.86 -19.79 0.75
N LEU A 126 16.63 -18.94 -0.26
CA LEU A 126 16.39 -19.36 -1.64
C LEU A 126 17.07 -18.36 -2.60
N SER A 127 17.18 -18.74 -3.89
CA SER A 127 17.65 -17.83 -4.93
C SER A 127 16.47 -17.20 -5.65
N VAL A 128 16.48 -15.87 -5.79
CA VAL A 128 15.44 -15.10 -6.48
C VAL A 128 16.12 -14.12 -7.44
N GLY A 129 15.86 -14.26 -8.72
CA GLY A 129 16.51 -13.41 -9.74
C GLY A 129 18.04 -13.48 -9.71
N GLY A 130 18.61 -14.63 -9.32
CA GLY A 130 20.06 -14.86 -9.19
C GLY A 130 20.68 -14.30 -7.90
N ARG A 131 19.87 -13.85 -6.93
CA ARG A 131 20.33 -13.31 -5.64
C ARG A 131 19.77 -14.11 -4.47
N PRO A 132 20.46 -14.13 -3.31
CA PRO A 132 19.91 -14.73 -2.11
C PRO A 132 18.71 -13.94 -1.61
N GLY A 133 17.63 -14.66 -1.33
CA GLY A 133 16.43 -14.16 -0.68
C GLY A 133 16.12 -14.97 0.56
N THR A 134 15.26 -14.45 1.42
CA THR A 134 14.79 -15.12 2.64
C THR A 134 13.28 -15.23 2.61
N ARG A 135 12.76 -16.45 2.69
CA ARG A 135 11.33 -16.77 2.73
C ARG A 135 10.87 -16.94 4.18
N TYR A 136 9.72 -16.39 4.50
CA TYR A 136 8.97 -16.61 5.73
C TYR A 136 7.53 -16.97 5.38
N GLY A 137 7.11 -18.20 5.70
CA GLY A 137 5.69 -18.54 5.66
C GLY A 137 4.99 -17.96 6.90
N TYR A 138 3.72 -17.64 6.77
CA TYR A 138 2.94 -17.15 7.90
C TYR A 138 1.50 -17.64 7.85
N THR A 139 0.85 -17.67 9.01
CA THR A 139 -0.57 -17.88 9.14
C THR A 139 -1.08 -17.11 10.37
N GLY A 140 -2.28 -16.59 10.28
CA GLY A 140 -2.89 -15.87 11.37
C GLY A 140 -4.38 -15.62 11.13
N LEU A 141 -5.05 -15.17 12.19
CA LEU A 141 -6.44 -14.74 12.08
C LEU A 141 -6.44 -13.27 11.63
N TYR A 142 -6.98 -13.03 10.46
CA TYR A 142 -7.21 -11.69 9.96
C TYR A 142 -8.45 -11.05 10.62
N THR A 143 -9.47 -11.87 10.86
CA THR A 143 -10.62 -11.57 11.72
C THR A 143 -10.81 -12.71 12.71
N LYS A 144 -11.83 -12.62 13.60
CA LYS A 144 -12.13 -13.70 14.55
C LYS A 144 -12.36 -15.06 13.90
N THR A 145 -12.72 -15.10 12.61
CA THR A 145 -13.12 -16.33 11.91
C THR A 145 -12.36 -16.56 10.61
N VAL A 146 -11.66 -15.53 10.09
CA VAL A 146 -10.96 -15.60 8.81
C VAL A 146 -9.49 -15.82 9.04
N LYS A 147 -8.98 -16.94 8.54
CA LYS A 147 -7.57 -17.31 8.54
C LYS A 147 -6.94 -16.86 7.23
N GLU A 148 -5.86 -16.10 7.32
CA GLU A 148 -4.96 -15.80 6.22
C GLU A 148 -3.74 -16.71 6.32
N THR A 149 -3.32 -17.27 5.19
CA THR A 149 -2.06 -18.00 5.05
C THR A 149 -1.28 -17.35 3.90
N GLY A 150 0.02 -17.20 4.07
CA GLY A 150 0.85 -16.57 3.07
C GLY A 150 2.33 -16.81 3.26
N GLN A 151 3.10 -16.16 2.40
CA GLN A 151 4.55 -16.10 2.51
C GLN A 151 5.07 -14.74 2.07
N HIS A 152 6.14 -14.30 2.71
CA HIS A 152 6.98 -13.19 2.29
C HIS A 152 8.32 -13.71 1.83
N ILE A 153 8.84 -13.19 0.72
CA ILE A 153 10.20 -13.40 0.27
C ILE A 153 10.88 -12.06 0.20
N TYR A 154 11.89 -11.87 1.04
CA TYR A 154 12.68 -10.66 1.10
C TYR A 154 13.95 -10.83 0.29
N VAL A 155 14.18 -9.95 -0.70
CA VAL A 155 15.35 -9.95 -1.56
C VAL A 155 16.06 -8.61 -1.44
N PRO A 156 17.18 -8.52 -0.72
CA PRO A 156 17.96 -7.30 -0.66
C PRO A 156 18.65 -7.04 -2.01
N PHE A 157 18.57 -5.80 -2.47
CA PHE A 157 19.21 -5.37 -3.69
C PHE A 157 19.59 -3.89 -3.59
N ASP A 158 20.88 -3.60 -3.58
CA ASP A 158 21.41 -2.25 -3.41
C ASP A 158 20.87 -1.56 -2.14
N THR A 159 20.18 -0.46 -2.24
CA THR A 159 19.63 0.33 -1.14
C THR A 159 18.17 0.00 -0.83
N VAL A 160 17.62 -1.05 -1.43
CA VAL A 160 16.22 -1.44 -1.28
C VAL A 160 16.09 -2.91 -0.89
N LEU A 161 14.95 -3.24 -0.32
CA LEU A 161 14.52 -4.59 -0.01
C LEU A 161 13.23 -4.87 -0.79
N TYR A 162 13.25 -5.83 -1.70
CA TYR A 162 12.03 -6.31 -2.35
C TYR A 162 11.32 -7.27 -1.41
N ASP A 163 10.06 -7.00 -1.13
CA ASP A 163 9.14 -7.90 -0.43
C ASP A 163 8.15 -8.47 -1.46
N ILE A 164 8.31 -9.75 -1.77
CA ILE A 164 7.40 -10.48 -2.65
C ILE A 164 6.47 -11.28 -1.75
N ARG A 165 5.19 -10.91 -1.73
CA ARG A 165 4.17 -11.55 -0.90
C ARG A 165 3.23 -12.39 -1.74
N CYS A 166 2.90 -13.59 -1.26
CA CYS A 166 1.75 -14.35 -1.72
C CYS A 166 0.87 -14.67 -0.53
N ALA A 167 -0.43 -14.51 -0.69
CA ALA A 167 -1.38 -14.74 0.39
C ALA A 167 -2.72 -15.25 -0.15
N GLY A 168 -3.43 -15.97 0.71
CA GLY A 168 -4.78 -16.45 0.44
C GLY A 168 -5.56 -16.66 1.72
N PHE A 169 -6.87 -16.63 1.64
CA PHE A 169 -7.77 -16.89 2.76
C PHE A 169 -8.22 -18.36 2.77
N GLY A 170 -8.35 -18.95 3.98
CA GLY A 170 -8.73 -20.36 4.12
C GLY A 170 -7.81 -21.29 3.33
N GLY A 171 -8.39 -22.24 2.59
CA GLY A 171 -7.66 -23.22 1.77
C GLY A 171 -7.11 -22.68 0.43
N TYR A 172 -7.37 -21.43 0.08
CA TYR A 172 -6.96 -20.86 -1.21
C TYR A 172 -5.45 -20.80 -1.38
N PHE A 173 -4.68 -20.48 -0.34
CA PHE A 173 -3.22 -20.42 -0.42
C PHE A 173 -2.61 -21.74 -0.88
N ASP A 174 -3.05 -22.87 -0.31
CA ASP A 174 -2.54 -24.19 -0.68
C ASP A 174 -2.98 -24.60 -2.09
N ALA A 175 -4.21 -24.28 -2.47
CA ALA A 175 -4.71 -24.57 -3.82
C ALA A 175 -3.94 -23.81 -4.92
N TYR A 176 -3.47 -22.61 -4.65
CA TYR A 176 -2.74 -21.76 -5.62
C TYR A 176 -1.20 -21.86 -5.51
N ARG A 177 -0.67 -22.79 -4.72
CA ARG A 177 0.77 -22.92 -4.48
C ARG A 177 1.59 -23.00 -5.77
N GLU A 178 1.17 -23.82 -6.74
CA GLU A 178 1.87 -23.94 -8.02
C GLU A 178 1.84 -22.64 -8.85
N VAL A 179 0.75 -21.86 -8.75
CA VAL A 179 0.65 -20.55 -9.38
C VAL A 179 1.64 -19.57 -8.77
N PHE A 180 1.77 -19.57 -7.45
CA PHE A 180 2.72 -18.73 -6.75
C PHE A 180 4.16 -19.08 -7.11
N ASP A 181 4.50 -20.36 -7.10
CA ASP A 181 5.85 -20.85 -7.44
C ASP A 181 6.20 -20.49 -8.90
N ALA A 182 5.24 -20.63 -9.83
CA ALA A 182 5.41 -20.20 -11.22
C ALA A 182 5.68 -18.69 -11.32
N SER A 183 4.92 -17.87 -10.61
CA SER A 183 5.14 -16.41 -10.60
C SER A 183 6.50 -16.03 -10.01
N PHE A 184 6.90 -16.64 -8.89
CA PHE A 184 8.21 -16.39 -8.27
C PHE A 184 9.38 -16.74 -9.19
N ALA A 185 9.28 -17.85 -9.90
CA ALA A 185 10.32 -18.29 -10.83
C ALA A 185 10.59 -17.25 -11.93
N THR A 186 9.63 -16.37 -12.21
CA THR A 186 9.77 -15.31 -13.22
C THR A 186 10.25 -13.98 -12.68
N PHE A 187 10.36 -13.82 -11.35
CA PHE A 187 10.80 -12.55 -10.78
C PHE A 187 12.22 -12.22 -11.19
N GLN A 188 12.39 -11.04 -11.76
CA GLN A 188 13.68 -10.53 -12.22
C GLN A 188 13.96 -9.20 -11.54
N LEU A 189 15.14 -9.09 -10.98
CA LEU A 189 15.72 -7.83 -10.54
C LEU A 189 16.16 -6.98 -11.73
N PRO A 190 16.27 -5.66 -11.60
CA PRO A 190 16.85 -4.82 -12.65
C PRO A 190 18.28 -5.29 -12.94
N LYS A 191 18.68 -5.26 -14.22
CA LYS A 191 20.00 -5.73 -14.68
C LYS A 191 21.17 -4.91 -14.10
N ALA A 192 20.91 -3.67 -13.74
CA ALA A 192 21.77 -2.82 -12.91
C ALA A 192 20.86 -1.91 -12.10
N ALA A 193 21.29 -1.48 -10.90
CA ALA A 193 20.81 -0.21 -10.37
C ALA A 193 21.00 0.81 -11.49
N VAL A 194 19.94 1.52 -11.91
CA VAL A 194 20.08 2.53 -12.98
C VAL A 194 21.14 3.51 -12.50
N PRO A 195 22.35 3.55 -13.09
CA PRO A 195 23.39 4.38 -12.56
C PRO A 195 22.90 5.81 -12.56
N GLY A 196 22.76 6.42 -11.40
CA GLY A 196 22.60 7.86 -11.24
C GLY A 196 21.22 8.40 -10.92
N LYS A 197 20.13 7.60 -10.86
CA LYS A 197 18.82 8.14 -10.43
C LYS A 197 18.18 7.23 -9.39
N ASP A 198 18.15 7.70 -8.16
CA ASP A 198 17.28 7.15 -7.12
C ASP A 198 15.81 7.35 -7.58
N PRO A 199 15.07 6.28 -7.95
CA PRO A 199 13.72 6.41 -8.52
C PRO A 199 12.70 7.00 -7.55
N THR A 200 13.10 7.26 -6.35
CA THR A 200 12.29 7.81 -5.28
C THR A 200 12.45 9.27 -5.10
N LEU A 201 13.50 9.80 -5.67
CA LEU A 201 13.64 11.22 -5.85
C LEU A 201 12.63 11.71 -6.91
N PRO A 202 12.20 12.96 -6.79
CA PRO A 202 11.40 13.57 -7.84
C PRO A 202 12.10 13.49 -9.19
N SER A 203 11.36 13.06 -10.23
CA SER A 203 11.85 13.06 -11.59
C SER A 203 12.21 14.47 -12.08
N GLU A 204 13.21 14.56 -12.93
CA GLU A 204 13.49 15.81 -13.64
C GLU A 204 12.48 16.13 -14.72
N SER A 205 11.83 15.10 -15.28
CA SER A 205 10.72 15.26 -16.23
C SER A 205 9.46 15.70 -15.49
N LEU A 206 8.73 16.63 -16.10
CA LEU A 206 7.50 17.16 -15.54
C LEU A 206 6.31 16.77 -16.41
N THR A 207 5.18 16.53 -15.76
CA THR A 207 3.87 16.40 -16.41
C THR A 207 2.91 17.44 -15.85
N GLU A 208 1.77 17.68 -16.51
CA GLU A 208 0.83 18.74 -16.11
C GLU A 208 -0.39 18.14 -15.42
N ALA A 209 -0.79 18.77 -14.32
CA ALA A 209 -2.07 18.55 -13.67
C ALA A 209 -2.97 19.77 -13.84
N ASN A 210 -4.21 19.53 -14.24
CA ASN A 210 -5.21 20.54 -14.47
C ASN A 210 -6.38 20.42 -13.50
N GLY A 211 -6.47 21.36 -12.56
CA GLY A 211 -7.65 21.56 -11.73
C GLY A 211 -8.63 22.55 -12.37
N LYS A 212 -9.76 22.77 -11.70
CA LYS A 212 -10.76 23.76 -12.11
C LYS A 212 -10.23 25.18 -11.93
N ALA A 213 -9.62 25.47 -10.77
CA ALA A 213 -9.17 26.80 -10.38
C ALA A 213 -7.68 27.05 -10.65
N PHE A 214 -6.89 26.01 -10.98
CA PHE A 214 -5.46 26.13 -11.19
C PHE A 214 -4.93 25.05 -12.13
N SER A 215 -3.70 25.21 -12.61
CA SER A 215 -2.87 24.14 -13.18
C SER A 215 -1.46 24.25 -12.67
N LEU A 216 -0.71 23.13 -12.67
CA LEU A 216 0.70 23.09 -12.29
C LEU A 216 1.42 21.95 -13.00
N GLN A 217 2.73 22.07 -13.15
CA GLN A 217 3.60 20.98 -13.58
C GLN A 217 4.21 20.32 -12.34
N TYR A 218 4.36 19.00 -12.38
CA TYR A 218 4.88 18.20 -11.27
C TYR A 218 5.74 17.05 -11.80
N PRO A 219 6.64 16.46 -10.98
CA PRO A 219 7.48 15.32 -11.39
C PRO A 219 6.62 14.16 -11.90
N ASP A 220 6.93 13.63 -13.08
CA ASP A 220 6.12 12.61 -13.76
C ASP A 220 6.08 11.25 -13.03
N ASN A 221 6.95 11.05 -12.05
CA ASN A 221 6.92 9.89 -11.15
C ASN A 221 6.08 10.11 -9.88
N PHE A 222 5.32 11.21 -9.79
CA PHE A 222 4.31 11.40 -8.75
C PHE A 222 2.93 11.00 -9.28
N ASN A 223 2.11 10.39 -8.45
CA ASN A 223 0.78 9.90 -8.80
C ASN A 223 -0.30 10.73 -8.13
N GLY A 224 -1.34 11.07 -8.90
CA GLY A 224 -2.56 11.66 -8.35
C GLY A 224 -3.28 10.65 -7.46
N ILE A 225 -3.60 11.07 -6.23
CA ILE A 225 -4.38 10.24 -5.31
C ILE A 225 -5.72 10.90 -4.99
N SER A 226 -6.75 10.07 -4.85
CA SER A 226 -8.06 10.54 -4.42
C SER A 226 -8.03 10.81 -2.92
N VAL A 227 -8.34 12.05 -2.55
CA VAL A 227 -8.43 12.47 -1.15
C VAL A 227 -9.78 13.12 -0.87
N PRO A 228 -10.31 13.00 0.36
CA PRO A 228 -11.54 13.67 0.73
C PRO A 228 -11.41 15.19 0.56
N LYS A 229 -12.35 15.79 -0.14
CA LYS A 229 -12.40 17.24 -0.37
C LYS A 229 -12.70 18.02 0.92
N GLY A 230 -13.49 17.44 1.81
CA GLY A 230 -13.95 18.11 3.03
C GLY A 230 -14.73 19.38 2.69
N THR A 231 -14.39 20.49 3.36
CA THR A 231 -14.99 21.82 3.14
C THR A 231 -14.27 22.64 2.07
N ASN A 232 -13.24 22.09 1.41
CA ASN A 232 -12.52 22.79 0.35
C ASN A 232 -13.36 22.82 -0.94
N ASP A 233 -13.19 23.89 -1.73
CA ASP A 233 -13.79 23.99 -3.07
C ASP A 233 -13.16 23.00 -4.03
N GLU A 234 -11.83 22.82 -3.91
CA GLU A 234 -11.05 21.90 -4.71
C GLU A 234 -9.86 21.35 -3.90
N VAL A 235 -9.50 20.11 -4.15
CA VAL A 235 -8.31 19.46 -3.58
C VAL A 235 -7.65 18.62 -4.67
N MET A 236 -6.34 18.74 -4.76
CA MET A 236 -5.47 17.88 -5.56
C MET A 236 -4.32 17.42 -4.69
N GLU A 237 -4.02 16.13 -4.68
CA GLU A 237 -2.84 15.59 -4.02
C GLU A 237 -2.07 14.68 -4.98
N LEU A 238 -0.77 14.95 -5.09
CA LEU A 238 0.20 14.24 -5.91
C LEU A 238 1.23 13.64 -4.97
N ARG A 239 1.38 12.33 -4.97
CA ARG A 239 2.25 11.62 -4.05
C ARG A 239 3.40 10.98 -4.78
N GLY A 240 4.61 11.21 -4.27
CA GLY A 240 5.82 10.59 -4.78
C GLY A 240 5.90 9.10 -4.46
N VAL A 241 6.93 8.45 -4.99
CA VAL A 241 7.22 7.04 -4.68
C VAL A 241 7.41 6.83 -3.17
N ARG A 242 8.02 7.80 -2.48
CA ARG A 242 7.97 7.86 -1.02
C ARG A 242 6.61 8.35 -0.57
N GLN A 243 5.90 7.53 0.22
CA GLN A 243 4.55 7.84 0.70
C GLN A 243 4.49 9.06 1.65
N ASP A 244 5.63 9.46 2.20
CA ASP A 244 5.80 10.63 3.07
C ASP A 244 6.20 11.91 2.30
N CYS A 245 6.26 11.85 0.96
CA CYS A 245 6.61 12.97 0.08
C CYS A 245 5.45 13.26 -0.87
N SER A 246 4.94 14.50 -0.81
CA SER A 246 3.74 14.87 -1.57
C SER A 246 3.71 16.35 -1.95
N ILE A 247 2.90 16.66 -2.95
CA ILE A 247 2.48 18.01 -3.33
C ILE A 247 0.96 18.02 -3.24
N ARG A 248 0.40 18.93 -2.45
CA ARG A 248 -1.04 19.07 -2.30
C ARG A 248 -1.47 20.51 -2.50
N VAL A 249 -2.54 20.71 -3.23
CA VAL A 249 -3.20 22.02 -3.40
C VAL A 249 -4.61 21.94 -2.85
N ASP A 250 -4.91 22.79 -1.87
CA ASP A 250 -6.25 23.00 -1.34
C ASP A 250 -6.74 24.39 -1.76
N VAL A 251 -7.95 24.47 -2.28
CA VAL A 251 -8.63 25.74 -2.62
C VAL A 251 -9.85 25.89 -1.74
N PHE A 252 -9.97 27.03 -1.05
CA PHE A 252 -11.09 27.33 -0.15
C PHE A 252 -11.33 28.84 -0.05
N GLY A 253 -12.49 29.26 0.49
CA GLY A 253 -12.86 30.66 0.60
C GLY A 253 -11.92 31.46 1.49
N ALA A 254 -11.47 32.64 1.03
CA ALA A 254 -10.66 33.58 1.79
C ALA A 254 -11.51 34.43 2.78
N LYS A 255 -12.80 34.54 2.56
CA LYS A 255 -13.75 35.32 3.42
C LYS A 255 -13.28 36.76 3.64
N GLY A 256 -12.81 37.41 2.58
CA GLY A 256 -12.31 38.80 2.61
C GLY A 256 -10.94 38.97 3.27
N LEU A 257 -10.23 37.88 3.61
CA LEU A 257 -8.90 37.97 4.21
C LEU A 257 -7.81 38.18 3.16
N THR A 258 -6.81 39.00 3.49
CA THR A 258 -5.57 39.12 2.70
C THR A 258 -4.66 37.94 2.96
N VAL A 259 -3.65 37.73 2.10
CA VAL A 259 -2.68 36.67 2.25
C VAL A 259 -1.93 36.74 3.58
N GLU A 260 -1.61 37.95 4.07
CA GLU A 260 -0.97 38.16 5.36
C GLU A 260 -1.85 37.69 6.51
N LYS A 261 -3.14 38.05 6.50
CA LYS A 261 -4.10 37.62 7.53
C LYS A 261 -4.30 36.12 7.52
N VAL A 262 -4.40 35.49 6.35
CA VAL A 262 -4.48 34.03 6.21
C VAL A 262 -3.22 33.39 6.79
N PHE A 263 -2.05 33.91 6.47
CA PHE A 263 -0.78 33.43 6.98
C PHE A 263 -0.70 33.56 8.50
N ASP A 264 -1.05 34.74 9.06
CA ASP A 264 -1.01 35.00 10.50
C ASP A 264 -1.93 34.07 11.31
N GLN A 265 -3.10 33.72 10.78
CA GLN A 265 -4.00 32.73 11.38
C GLN A 265 -3.44 31.29 11.39
N ASN A 266 -2.48 31.01 10.54
CA ASN A 266 -1.91 29.65 10.38
C ASN A 266 -0.53 29.52 11.01
N LYS A 267 0.35 30.53 10.97
CA LYS A 267 1.73 30.44 11.46
C LYS A 267 1.85 30.02 12.92
N GLY A 268 0.91 30.44 13.76
CA GLY A 268 0.90 30.10 15.19
C GLY A 268 0.61 28.63 15.50
N LYS A 269 0.09 27.88 14.52
CA LYS A 269 -0.23 26.45 14.66
C LYS A 269 1.00 25.55 14.51
N TYR A 270 2.09 26.07 13.98
CA TYR A 270 3.26 25.31 13.61
C TYR A 270 4.53 25.93 14.22
N LYS A 271 5.48 25.08 14.62
CA LYS A 271 6.82 25.54 15.03
C LYS A 271 7.65 25.80 13.77
N ALA A 272 7.41 26.93 13.10
CA ALA A 272 8.07 27.29 11.88
C ALA A 272 9.58 27.40 12.06
N THR A 273 10.36 26.76 11.19
CA THR A 273 11.82 26.88 11.10
C THR A 273 12.23 27.99 10.14
N ALA A 274 11.36 28.32 9.18
CA ALA A 274 11.54 29.43 8.26
C ALA A 274 10.19 30.01 7.79
N THR A 275 10.16 31.33 7.52
CA THR A 275 9.03 32.02 6.90
C THR A 275 9.56 32.98 5.84
N ALA A 276 8.82 33.19 4.74
CA ALA A 276 9.21 34.14 3.71
C ALA A 276 8.00 34.78 3.03
N ARG A 277 8.19 36.01 2.55
CA ARG A 277 7.35 36.63 1.51
C ARG A 277 7.94 36.23 0.15
N THR A 278 7.07 35.90 -0.79
CA THR A 278 7.48 35.49 -2.13
C THR A 278 6.37 35.87 -3.13
N THR A 279 6.59 35.51 -4.39
CA THR A 279 5.59 35.68 -5.46
C THR A 279 5.36 34.30 -6.08
N VAL A 280 4.08 33.92 -6.24
CA VAL A 280 3.68 32.67 -6.90
C VAL A 280 2.58 33.00 -7.91
N SER A 281 2.71 32.55 -9.15
CA SER A 281 1.76 32.88 -10.23
C SER A 281 1.57 34.39 -10.43
N GLY A 282 2.63 35.20 -10.21
CA GLY A 282 2.56 36.66 -10.27
C GLY A 282 1.83 37.34 -9.11
N LEU A 283 1.40 36.59 -8.10
CA LEU A 283 0.64 37.08 -6.94
C LEU A 283 1.50 37.08 -5.67
N PRO A 284 1.28 38.03 -4.73
CA PRO A 284 1.90 37.99 -3.42
C PRO A 284 1.60 36.66 -2.71
N ALA A 285 2.60 36.03 -2.14
CA ALA A 285 2.50 34.78 -1.42
C ALA A 285 3.30 34.82 -0.12
N MET A 286 2.85 34.05 0.87
CA MET A 286 3.55 33.84 2.14
C MET A 286 3.86 32.35 2.26
N SER A 287 5.08 32.04 2.70
CA SER A 287 5.47 30.64 2.96
C SER A 287 5.95 30.43 4.39
N LEU A 288 5.74 29.23 4.90
CA LEU A 288 6.33 28.75 6.14
C LEU A 288 6.82 27.30 5.98
N THR A 289 7.94 26.99 6.61
CA THR A 289 8.53 25.65 6.62
C THR A 289 8.64 25.18 8.08
N TYR A 290 8.37 23.91 8.34
CA TYR A 290 8.56 23.30 9.66
C TYR A 290 8.82 21.78 9.54
N ALA A 291 9.37 21.17 10.59
CA ALA A 291 9.54 19.73 10.67
C ALA A 291 8.20 19.07 11.02
N ALA A 292 7.55 18.43 10.06
CA ALA A 292 6.30 17.69 10.28
C ALA A 292 6.54 16.40 11.08
N THR A 293 7.67 15.74 10.82
CA THR A 293 8.21 14.62 11.61
C THR A 293 9.74 14.77 11.69
N PRO A 294 10.46 13.93 12.46
CA PRO A 294 11.93 13.96 12.49
C PRO A 294 12.57 13.86 11.10
N ASN A 295 11.94 13.13 10.18
CA ASN A 295 12.48 12.86 8.84
C ASN A 295 11.75 13.58 7.70
N VAL A 296 10.68 14.32 7.99
CA VAL A 296 9.87 15.02 6.98
C VAL A 296 9.81 16.51 7.30
N GLU A 297 10.21 17.33 6.38
CA GLU A 297 9.92 18.75 6.39
C GLU A 297 8.69 19.04 5.53
N ARG A 298 7.93 20.05 5.93
CA ARG A 298 6.75 20.56 5.23
C ARG A 298 6.87 22.04 4.99
N ARG A 299 6.52 22.46 3.78
CA ARG A 299 6.36 23.87 3.41
C ARG A 299 4.93 24.13 2.95
N PHE A 300 4.35 25.18 3.48
CA PHE A 300 3.13 25.76 2.96
C PHE A 300 3.45 27.01 2.14
N TYR A 301 2.70 27.19 1.06
CA TYR A 301 2.52 28.49 0.39
C TYR A 301 1.05 28.87 0.51
N PHE A 302 0.80 30.13 0.86
CA PHE A 302 -0.54 30.72 0.90
C PHE A 302 -0.59 31.82 -0.16
N ILE A 303 -1.57 31.74 -1.05
CA ILE A 303 -1.84 32.72 -2.09
C ILE A 303 -3.33 33.06 -2.01
N VAL A 304 -3.69 34.33 -2.20
CA VAL A 304 -5.10 34.76 -2.23
C VAL A 304 -5.37 35.40 -3.57
N LYS A 305 -6.42 34.93 -4.26
CA LYS A 305 -6.96 35.50 -5.51
C LYS A 305 -8.48 35.29 -5.56
N ASN A 306 -9.23 36.33 -5.97
CA ASN A 306 -10.67 36.24 -6.18
C ASN A 306 -11.42 35.66 -4.96
N ASP A 307 -11.14 36.16 -3.77
CA ASP A 307 -11.68 35.68 -2.48
C ASP A 307 -11.47 34.17 -2.22
N LYS A 308 -10.46 33.58 -2.84
CA LYS A 308 -10.02 32.18 -2.59
C LYS A 308 -8.60 32.13 -2.11
N VAL A 309 -8.37 31.21 -1.15
CA VAL A 309 -7.03 30.81 -0.70
C VAL A 309 -6.61 29.60 -1.50
N PHE A 310 -5.43 29.68 -2.08
CA PHE A 310 -4.70 28.53 -2.63
C PHE A 310 -3.59 28.19 -1.64
N ARG A 311 -3.75 27.06 -0.95
CA ARG A 311 -2.72 26.55 -0.05
C ARG A 311 -2.00 25.42 -0.75
N VAL A 312 -0.73 25.63 -1.09
CA VAL A 312 0.12 24.56 -1.61
C VAL A 312 0.94 24.00 -0.46
N THR A 313 0.83 22.70 -0.24
CA THR A 313 1.59 21.94 0.77
C THR A 313 2.59 21.06 0.07
N MET A 314 3.83 21.10 0.48
CA MET A 314 4.92 20.28 -0.06
C MET A 314 5.63 19.58 1.09
N ASP A 315 5.65 18.24 1.03
CA ASP A 315 6.31 17.35 2.00
C ASP A 315 7.50 16.67 1.35
N TRP A 316 8.65 16.70 2.01
CA TRP A 316 9.84 16.02 1.51
C TRP A 316 10.64 15.36 2.62
N TYR A 317 11.39 14.33 2.19
CA TYR A 317 12.32 13.61 3.06
C TYR A 317 13.54 14.47 3.36
N ARG A 318 13.73 14.82 4.62
CA ARG A 318 14.76 15.76 5.10
C ARG A 318 16.19 15.41 4.68
N PRO A 319 16.63 14.14 4.76
CA PRO A 319 17.99 13.78 4.34
C PRO A 319 18.29 13.98 2.85
N GLN A 320 17.27 14.10 1.99
CA GLN A 320 17.40 14.32 0.55
C GLN A 320 16.77 15.67 0.14
N ARG A 321 16.91 16.65 1.02
CA ARG A 321 16.27 17.96 0.89
C ARG A 321 16.52 18.65 -0.43
N GLU A 322 17.77 18.70 -0.87
CA GLU A 322 18.19 19.50 -2.04
C GLU A 322 17.55 18.97 -3.32
N GLU A 323 17.49 17.65 -3.48
CA GLU A 323 16.88 16.98 -4.62
C GLU A 323 15.37 17.26 -4.70
N TYR A 324 14.70 17.22 -3.54
CA TYR A 324 13.27 17.53 -3.47
C TYR A 324 13.00 19.01 -3.73
N LEU A 325 13.76 19.92 -3.12
CA LEU A 325 13.54 21.36 -3.27
C LEU A 325 13.73 21.80 -4.71
N THR A 326 14.73 21.28 -5.42
CA THR A 326 14.95 21.57 -6.83
C THR A 326 13.71 21.26 -7.68
N ALA A 327 13.08 20.12 -7.46
CA ALA A 327 11.86 19.73 -8.18
C ALA A 327 10.62 20.54 -7.72
N TYR A 328 10.50 20.76 -6.42
CA TYR A 328 9.35 21.47 -5.84
C TYR A 328 9.35 22.97 -6.17
N ASP A 329 10.53 23.59 -6.25
CA ASP A 329 10.66 24.98 -6.72
C ASP A 329 10.24 25.11 -8.19
N ARG A 330 10.54 24.13 -9.04
CA ARG A 330 10.03 24.08 -10.41
C ARG A 330 8.50 23.94 -10.43
N THR A 331 7.95 23.09 -9.57
CA THR A 331 6.52 22.88 -9.46
C THR A 331 5.80 24.15 -9.01
N ILE A 332 6.24 24.81 -7.93
CA ILE A 332 5.57 26.02 -7.44
C ILE A 332 5.67 27.17 -8.44
N ASN A 333 6.79 27.29 -9.15
CA ASN A 333 6.99 28.30 -10.18
C ASN A 333 6.11 28.06 -11.43
N SER A 334 5.67 26.82 -11.66
CA SER A 334 4.78 26.47 -12.76
C SER A 334 3.30 26.69 -12.45
N LEU A 335 2.94 26.92 -11.18
CA LEU A 335 1.55 27.11 -10.75
C LEU A 335 0.91 28.29 -11.50
N LYS A 336 -0.23 28.03 -12.13
CA LYS A 336 -1.08 29.04 -12.77
C LYS A 336 -2.45 29.03 -12.10
N ILE A 337 -2.83 30.14 -11.50
CA ILE A 337 -4.15 30.33 -10.91
C ILE A 337 -5.05 30.95 -11.96
N LYS A 338 -6.17 30.29 -12.26
CA LYS A 338 -7.16 30.67 -13.29
C LYS A 338 -8.07 31.81 -12.83
#